data_6778ca59d5fd9836d3c007d16a7cc364
#
_entry.id   6778ca59d5fd9836d3c007d16a7cc364
#
_cell.length_a   1.000
_cell.length_b   1.000
_cell.length_c   1.000
_cell.angle_alpha   90.00
_cell.angle_beta   90.00
_cell.angle_gamma   90.00
#
_symmetry.space_group_name_H-M   'P 1'
#
loop_
_entity.id
_entity.type
_entity.pdbx_description
1 polymer ?
#
loop_
_entity_poly.entity_id
_entity_poly.type
_entity_poly.pdbx_seq_one_letter_code
_entity_poly.pdbx_strand_id
1 'polypeptide(L)'
;MKTTSPSKALELYAKFINKPLLDCNVFFPEIKEKAFSYIKFRRRKFNISIFATQSLFKVDVRGFNTNIYFAVNRENRSYLFNKLLPSTIRKSKHKIYVDILPPSSGLINWLKNESHLDLIDAFSFSNRESLQVYTTGITLITESIENIDALLTKIVTLANALPFFVDAYDFSKLPSEFKSLLPLMKKWGLSDDLERTEKLQRMSLLTKKRVVNLVMPYMSKINTYLSSFGNSALPDDAIILGRLAETVSEILAVTERPH
;
A
#
# COMPACT_ATOMS: atom_id res chain seq x y z
N MET A 1 5.65 31.73 17.47
CA MET A 1 4.90 30.65 18.17
C MET A 1 5.88 29.53 18.49
N LYS A 2 5.93 29.04 19.75
CA LYS A 2 6.75 27.88 20.10
C LYS A 2 6.14 26.65 19.45
N THR A 3 6.78 26.07 18.45
CA THR A 3 6.36 24.82 17.82
C THR A 3 6.41 23.72 18.87
N THR A 4 5.25 23.14 19.17
CA THR A 4 5.16 21.98 20.08
C THR A 4 5.89 20.81 19.42
N SER A 5 6.73 20.11 20.18
CA SER A 5 7.42 18.92 19.64
C SER A 5 6.40 17.86 19.21
N PRO A 6 6.71 17.05 18.17
CA PRO A 6 5.81 15.99 17.69
C PRO A 6 5.33 15.06 18.81
N SER A 7 6.22 14.64 19.71
CA SER A 7 5.85 13.77 20.83
C SER A 7 4.83 14.40 21.77
N LYS A 8 4.97 15.70 22.09
CA LYS A 8 4.03 16.40 22.95
C LYS A 8 2.68 16.62 22.27
N ALA A 9 2.70 16.94 20.98
CA ALA A 9 1.47 17.08 20.21
C ALA A 9 0.72 15.73 20.13
N LEU A 10 1.44 14.62 19.93
CA LEU A 10 0.85 13.28 19.92
C LEU A 10 0.28 12.89 21.29
N GLU A 11 0.96 13.23 22.38
CA GLU A 11 0.48 13.02 23.75
C GLU A 11 -0.87 13.74 24.00
N LEU A 12 -0.96 15.01 23.61
CA LEU A 12 -2.18 15.80 23.74
C LEU A 12 -3.32 15.18 22.91
N TYR A 13 -3.03 14.76 21.70
CA TYR A 13 -4.02 14.10 20.86
C TYR A 13 -4.45 12.74 21.41
N ALA A 14 -3.52 11.94 21.93
CA ALA A 14 -3.81 10.66 22.58
C ALA A 14 -4.80 10.83 23.73
N LYS A 15 -4.59 11.84 24.57
CA LYS A 15 -5.51 12.22 25.65
C LYS A 15 -6.89 12.64 25.11
N PHE A 16 -6.92 13.46 24.06
CA PHE A 16 -8.16 13.94 23.44
C PHE A 16 -9.03 12.79 22.91
N ILE A 17 -8.44 11.79 22.25
CA ILE A 17 -9.18 10.63 21.72
C ILE A 17 -9.30 9.48 22.72
N ASN A 18 -8.86 9.67 23.96
CA ASN A 18 -8.84 8.64 25.01
C ASN A 18 -8.17 7.32 24.57
N LYS A 19 -6.95 7.42 24.03
CA LYS A 19 -6.14 6.29 23.61
C LYS A 19 -4.78 6.31 24.32
N PRO A 20 -4.22 5.14 24.66
CA PRO A 20 -2.90 5.09 25.26
C PRO A 20 -1.84 5.57 24.28
N LEU A 21 -0.91 6.40 24.77
CA LEU A 21 0.35 6.64 24.12
C LEU A 21 1.27 5.46 24.43
N LEU A 22 1.84 4.86 23.39
CA LEU A 22 2.69 3.69 23.50
C LEU A 22 4.14 4.09 23.18
N ASP A 23 5.07 3.61 23.99
CA ASP A 23 6.48 3.77 23.72
C ASP A 23 6.93 2.85 22.58
N CYS A 24 7.85 3.34 21.78
CA CYS A 24 8.48 2.54 20.74
C CYS A 24 9.93 2.99 20.50
N ASN A 25 10.68 2.17 19.80
CA ASN A 25 12.04 2.48 19.37
C ASN A 25 12.22 1.95 17.94
N VAL A 26 11.45 2.53 17.02
CA VAL A 26 11.43 2.09 15.61
C VAL A 26 12.17 3.11 14.76
N PHE A 27 13.17 2.66 14.04
CA PHE A 27 13.87 3.47 13.05
C PHE A 27 13.16 3.42 11.71
N PHE A 28 12.89 4.57 11.13
CA PHE A 28 12.30 4.72 9.81
C PHE A 28 13.38 5.15 8.81
N PRO A 29 13.86 4.25 7.94
CA PRO A 29 14.93 4.55 6.98
C PRO A 29 14.58 5.68 6.02
N GLU A 30 13.32 5.78 5.62
CA GLU A 30 12.80 6.76 4.68
C GLU A 30 12.94 8.21 5.17
N ILE A 31 12.95 8.41 6.48
CA ILE A 31 13.12 9.75 7.09
C ILE A 31 14.38 9.83 7.94
N LYS A 32 15.12 8.74 8.08
CA LYS A 32 16.35 8.63 8.89
C LYS A 32 16.17 9.06 10.35
N GLU A 33 14.99 8.86 10.91
CA GLU A 33 14.65 9.18 12.28
C GLU A 33 14.07 7.98 13.04
N LYS A 34 14.19 8.01 14.37
CA LYS A 34 13.54 7.05 15.27
C LYS A 34 12.23 7.61 15.77
N ALA A 35 11.20 6.80 15.81
CA ALA A 35 10.00 7.08 16.58
C ALA A 35 10.21 6.68 18.03
N PHE A 36 9.76 7.53 18.95
CA PHE A 36 9.83 7.31 20.39
C PHE A 36 8.48 6.96 20.98
N SER A 37 7.40 7.39 20.33
CA SER A 37 6.04 7.13 20.77
C SER A 37 5.10 6.98 19.60
N TYR A 38 4.03 6.25 19.80
CA TYR A 38 2.96 6.09 18.83
C TYR A 38 1.61 5.87 19.49
N ILE A 39 0.55 6.13 18.74
CA ILE A 39 -0.81 5.72 19.07
C ILE A 39 -1.37 4.84 17.96
N LYS A 40 -2.24 3.90 18.34
CA LYS A 40 -2.94 3.04 17.39
C LYS A 40 -4.42 3.01 17.74
N PHE A 41 -5.27 3.21 16.73
CA PHE A 41 -6.71 3.18 16.90
C PHE A 41 -7.41 2.83 15.59
N ARG A 42 -8.70 2.57 15.68
CA ARG A 42 -9.54 2.31 14.51
C ARG A 42 -10.46 3.49 14.27
N ARG A 43 -10.51 3.97 13.02
CA ARG A 43 -11.47 4.99 12.57
C ARG A 43 -12.24 4.42 11.38
N ARG A 44 -13.56 4.20 11.57
CA ARG A 44 -14.40 3.45 10.62
C ARG A 44 -13.79 2.06 10.34
N LYS A 45 -13.52 1.73 9.07
CA LYS A 45 -12.92 0.45 8.65
C LYS A 45 -11.39 0.43 8.69
N PHE A 46 -10.74 1.58 8.90
CA PHE A 46 -9.29 1.72 8.81
C PHE A 46 -8.61 1.58 10.17
N ASN A 47 -7.47 0.90 10.16
CA ASN A 47 -6.53 0.88 11.28
C ASN A 47 -5.54 2.03 11.07
N ILE A 48 -5.42 2.91 12.04
CA ILE A 48 -4.55 4.09 12.00
C ILE A 48 -3.47 3.94 13.05
N SER A 49 -2.23 4.21 12.65
CA SER A 49 -1.09 4.33 13.56
C SER A 49 -0.42 5.67 13.30
N ILE A 50 -0.16 6.44 14.36
CA ILE A 50 0.55 7.72 14.28
C ILE A 50 1.80 7.60 15.14
N PHE A 51 2.96 7.75 14.52
CA PHE A 51 4.26 7.72 15.16
C PHE A 51 4.78 9.15 15.25
N ALA A 52 5.36 9.51 16.41
CA ALA A 52 6.09 10.75 16.60
C ALA A 52 7.59 10.46 16.65
N THR A 53 8.33 11.15 15.79
CA THR A 53 9.80 11.19 15.81
C THR A 53 10.30 12.49 16.46
N GLN A 54 11.56 12.76 16.34
CA GLN A 54 12.13 14.02 16.87
C GLN A 54 11.54 15.25 16.16
N SER A 55 11.34 15.18 14.84
CA SER A 55 10.93 16.33 14.03
C SER A 55 9.71 16.08 13.14
N LEU A 56 9.26 14.84 12.99
CA LEU A 56 8.21 14.45 12.05
C LEU A 56 7.15 13.57 12.69
N PHE A 57 6.02 13.50 12.02
CA PHE A 57 5.01 12.47 12.25
C PHE A 57 4.99 11.53 11.05
N LYS A 58 4.82 10.24 11.33
CA LYS A 58 4.46 9.25 10.33
C LYS A 58 3.07 8.71 10.65
N VAL A 59 2.15 8.87 9.72
CA VAL A 59 0.76 8.40 9.83
C VAL A 59 0.56 7.26 8.86
N ASP A 60 0.29 6.07 9.37
CA ASP A 60 -0.05 4.88 8.59
C ASP A 60 -1.54 4.60 8.68
N VAL A 61 -2.20 4.47 7.55
CA VAL A 61 -3.60 4.07 7.42
C VAL A 61 -3.64 2.74 6.69
N ARG A 62 -4.16 1.71 7.33
CA ARG A 62 -4.22 0.33 6.85
C ARG A 62 -5.65 -0.21 6.92
N GLY A 63 -5.89 -1.37 6.34
CA GLY A 63 -7.17 -2.07 6.40
C GLY A 63 -7.96 -2.01 5.10
N PHE A 64 -7.28 -1.75 4.00
CA PHE A 64 -7.80 -1.88 2.64
C PHE A 64 -6.71 -2.40 1.71
N ASN A 65 -7.12 -2.94 0.58
CA ASN A 65 -6.23 -3.30 -0.51
C ASN A 65 -6.64 -2.51 -1.76
N THR A 66 -5.66 -2.03 -2.50
CA THR A 66 -5.87 -1.32 -3.77
C THR A 66 -4.83 -1.80 -4.79
N ASN A 67 -5.13 -1.64 -6.08
CA ASN A 67 -4.16 -1.86 -7.15
C ASN A 67 -3.43 -0.58 -7.57
N ILE A 68 -3.70 0.52 -6.86
CA ILE A 68 -3.10 1.81 -7.13
C ILE A 68 -1.89 1.99 -6.22
N TYR A 69 -0.78 2.33 -6.85
CA TYR A 69 0.46 2.63 -6.16
C TYR A 69 1.05 3.93 -6.72
N PHE A 70 1.31 4.90 -5.85
CA PHE A 70 1.97 6.14 -6.22
C PHE A 70 2.53 6.87 -4.99
N ALA A 71 3.47 7.76 -5.23
CA ALA A 71 4.01 8.66 -4.22
C ALA A 71 3.84 10.11 -4.65
N VAL A 72 3.67 10.99 -3.67
CA VAL A 72 3.58 12.44 -3.86
C VAL A 72 4.56 13.10 -2.92
N ASN A 73 5.42 13.97 -3.44
CA ASN A 73 6.28 14.83 -2.64
C ASN A 73 6.53 16.16 -3.35
N ARG A 74 7.09 17.12 -2.64
CA ARG A 74 7.40 18.44 -3.20
C ARG A 74 8.71 18.44 -3.98
N GLU A 75 9.69 17.64 -3.57
CA GLU A 75 11.02 17.60 -4.18
C GLU A 75 11.24 16.39 -5.06
N ASN A 76 12.07 16.62 -6.11
CA ASN A 76 12.67 15.60 -6.97
C ASN A 76 13.70 14.77 -6.21
N ARG A 77 13.37 14.17 -5.06
CA ARG A 77 14.28 13.18 -4.53
C ARG A 77 14.23 11.99 -5.49
N SER A 78 15.35 11.77 -6.16
CA SER A 78 15.57 10.60 -6.98
C SER A 78 15.52 9.35 -6.12
N TYR A 79 14.32 8.88 -5.83
CA TYR A 79 14.16 7.47 -5.58
C TYR A 79 14.52 6.77 -6.89
N LEU A 80 15.28 5.70 -6.82
CA LEU A 80 15.83 4.97 -7.97
C LEU A 80 14.79 4.53 -9.01
N PHE A 81 13.49 4.73 -8.77
CA PHE A 81 12.37 4.24 -9.59
C PHE A 81 11.27 5.29 -9.88
N ASN A 82 11.47 6.56 -9.55
CA ASN A 82 10.39 7.55 -9.70
C ASN A 82 10.29 8.05 -11.14
N LYS A 83 9.24 7.69 -11.84
CA LYS A 83 8.89 8.26 -13.14
C LYS A 83 7.64 9.10 -13.06
N LEU A 84 7.67 10.23 -13.74
CA LEU A 84 6.52 11.12 -13.85
C LEU A 84 5.41 10.44 -14.67
N LEU A 85 4.17 10.66 -14.25
CA LEU A 85 3.01 10.25 -15.02
C LEU A 85 2.98 10.92 -16.40
N PRO A 86 2.34 10.28 -17.40
CA PRO A 86 2.18 10.88 -18.72
C PRO A 86 1.57 12.27 -18.66
N SER A 87 2.00 13.15 -19.57
CA SER A 87 1.53 14.54 -19.67
C SER A 87 0.04 14.70 -20.00
N THR A 88 -0.63 13.62 -20.36
CA THR A 88 -2.08 13.55 -20.63
C THR A 88 -2.96 13.68 -19.40
N ILE A 89 -2.37 13.56 -18.21
CA ILE A 89 -3.08 13.73 -16.93
C ILE A 89 -2.99 15.21 -16.53
N ARG A 90 -4.09 15.77 -15.99
CA ARG A 90 -4.08 17.12 -15.41
C ARG A 90 -2.90 17.25 -14.44
N LYS A 91 -2.13 18.33 -14.54
CA LYS A 91 -1.03 18.57 -13.61
C LYS A 91 -1.60 18.85 -12.22
N SER A 92 -1.32 17.96 -11.29
CA SER A 92 -1.52 18.23 -9.87
C SER A 92 -0.61 19.38 -9.40
N LYS A 93 -0.97 20.06 -8.29
CA LYS A 93 -0.08 21.00 -7.59
C LYS A 93 1.22 20.34 -7.14
N HIS A 94 1.20 19.04 -6.95
CA HIS A 94 2.32 18.23 -6.51
C HIS A 94 2.81 17.31 -7.62
N LYS A 95 4.08 16.94 -7.56
CA LYS A 95 4.62 15.91 -8.44
C LYS A 95 4.16 14.54 -7.96
N ILE A 96 3.53 13.79 -8.85
CA ILE A 96 3.09 12.42 -8.60
C ILE A 96 4.08 11.48 -9.27
N TYR A 97 4.55 10.51 -8.54
CA TYR A 97 5.52 9.52 -8.98
C TYR A 97 4.91 8.12 -8.93
N VAL A 98 5.34 7.27 -9.85
CA VAL A 98 4.94 5.86 -9.90
C VAL A 98 6.20 4.99 -9.95
N ASP A 99 6.19 3.90 -9.21
CA ASP A 99 7.35 3.01 -9.12
C ASP A 99 7.37 1.96 -10.23
N ILE A 100 6.24 1.72 -10.87
CA ILE A 100 6.07 0.70 -11.88
C ILE A 100 5.86 1.33 -13.24
N LEU A 101 6.61 0.87 -14.24
CA LEU A 101 6.46 1.27 -15.63
C LEU A 101 6.10 0.10 -16.53
N PRO A 102 5.15 0.36 -17.41
CA PRO A 102 4.26 1.52 -17.46
C PRO A 102 3.34 1.57 -16.23
N PRO A 103 2.88 2.77 -15.83
CA PRO A 103 1.92 2.87 -14.73
C PRO A 103 0.68 2.04 -15.06
N SER A 104 0.09 1.42 -14.03
CA SER A 104 -1.09 0.58 -14.24
C SER A 104 -2.22 1.37 -14.88
N SER A 105 -2.99 0.74 -15.77
CA SER A 105 -4.17 1.35 -16.38
C SER A 105 -5.16 1.83 -15.32
N GLY A 106 -5.27 1.12 -14.21
CA GLY A 106 -6.08 1.50 -13.06
C GLY A 106 -5.66 2.82 -12.44
N LEU A 107 -4.35 3.04 -12.24
CA LEU A 107 -3.83 4.30 -11.73
C LEU A 107 -4.11 5.45 -12.71
N ILE A 108 -3.84 5.26 -14.00
CA ILE A 108 -4.07 6.29 -15.01
C ILE A 108 -5.56 6.67 -15.08
N ASN A 109 -6.44 5.69 -15.07
CA ASN A 109 -7.88 5.94 -15.11
C ASN A 109 -8.38 6.63 -13.84
N TRP A 110 -7.83 6.26 -12.68
CA TRP A 110 -8.16 6.90 -11.41
C TRP A 110 -7.72 8.37 -11.39
N LEU A 111 -6.51 8.68 -11.88
CA LEU A 111 -5.97 10.04 -11.93
C LEU A 111 -6.60 10.92 -13.02
N LYS A 112 -7.30 10.37 -14.00
CA LYS A 112 -8.10 11.16 -14.97
C LYS A 112 -9.32 11.83 -14.34
N ASN A 113 -9.76 11.34 -13.18
CA ASN A 113 -10.84 11.97 -12.45
C ASN A 113 -10.31 13.16 -11.65
N GLU A 114 -10.75 14.36 -11.99
CA GLU A 114 -10.30 15.61 -11.35
C GLU A 114 -10.54 15.63 -9.85
N SER A 115 -11.66 15.06 -9.39
CA SER A 115 -11.97 15.00 -7.96
C SER A 115 -10.93 14.18 -7.17
N HIS A 116 -10.31 13.19 -7.78
CA HIS A 116 -9.25 12.41 -7.14
C HIS A 116 -7.94 13.20 -7.04
N LEU A 117 -7.62 13.98 -8.07
CA LEU A 117 -6.47 14.89 -8.03
C LEU A 117 -6.67 15.98 -6.98
N ASP A 118 -7.89 16.50 -6.81
CA ASP A 118 -8.21 17.47 -5.77
C ASP A 118 -8.00 16.90 -4.37
N LEU A 119 -8.25 15.61 -4.16
CA LEU A 119 -7.93 14.94 -2.89
C LEU A 119 -6.43 14.93 -2.59
N ILE A 120 -5.60 14.72 -3.60
CA ILE A 120 -4.13 14.81 -3.47
C ILE A 120 -3.72 16.25 -3.24
N ASP A 121 -4.28 17.18 -4.00
CA ASP A 121 -3.97 18.62 -3.95
C ASP A 121 -4.45 19.30 -2.65
N ALA A 122 -5.33 18.64 -1.90
CA ALA A 122 -5.75 19.08 -0.57
C ALA A 122 -4.65 18.98 0.49
N PHE A 123 -3.60 18.19 0.23
CA PHE A 123 -2.40 18.16 1.10
C PHE A 123 -1.47 19.31 0.74
N SER A 124 -0.72 19.77 1.74
CA SER A 124 0.40 20.69 1.56
C SER A 124 1.66 19.97 2.00
N PHE A 125 2.69 20.00 1.20
CA PHE A 125 3.94 19.30 1.48
C PHE A 125 5.10 20.28 1.55
N SER A 126 5.87 20.20 2.62
CA SER A 126 7.23 20.75 2.71
C SER A 126 8.24 19.81 2.05
N ASN A 127 9.50 20.17 2.07
CA ASN A 127 10.56 19.38 1.43
C ASN A 127 10.79 18.01 2.08
N ARG A 128 10.35 17.82 3.33
CA ARG A 128 10.52 16.58 4.09
C ARG A 128 9.23 15.76 4.18
N GLU A 129 8.15 16.26 3.61
CA GLU A 129 6.83 15.65 3.68
C GLU A 129 6.52 14.85 2.43
N SER A 130 5.84 13.76 2.59
CA SER A 130 5.43 12.88 1.50
C SER A 130 4.18 12.11 1.83
N LEU A 131 3.43 11.76 0.79
CA LEU A 131 2.31 10.85 0.83
C LEU A 131 2.65 9.67 -0.07
N GLN A 132 2.48 8.47 0.44
CA GLN A 132 2.67 7.24 -0.33
C GLN A 132 1.41 6.39 -0.22
N VAL A 133 0.89 5.97 -1.36
CA VAL A 133 -0.20 5.02 -1.47
C VAL A 133 0.39 3.68 -1.87
N TYR A 134 0.17 2.68 -1.03
CA TYR A 134 0.58 1.30 -1.26
C TYR A 134 -0.64 0.44 -1.53
N THR A 135 -0.41 -0.76 -1.98
CA THR A 135 -1.48 -1.74 -2.18
C THR A 135 -2.28 -2.05 -0.92
N THR A 136 -1.71 -1.81 0.26
CA THR A 136 -2.30 -2.18 1.56
C THR A 136 -2.60 -1.00 2.47
N GLY A 137 -2.27 0.21 2.03
CA GLY A 137 -2.46 1.37 2.88
C GLY A 137 -1.93 2.67 2.31
N ILE A 138 -1.97 3.69 3.16
CA ILE A 138 -1.41 5.01 2.91
C ILE A 138 -0.45 5.33 4.04
N THR A 139 0.72 5.85 3.68
CA THR A 139 1.66 6.46 4.63
C THR A 139 1.79 7.94 4.32
N LEU A 140 1.60 8.79 5.31
CA LEU A 140 1.90 10.21 5.26
C LEU A 140 3.04 10.53 6.22
N ILE A 141 4.03 11.27 5.74
CA ILE A 141 5.10 11.87 6.53
C ILE A 141 4.88 13.38 6.53
N THR A 142 4.85 14.00 7.70
CA THR A 142 4.60 15.44 7.84
C THR A 142 5.35 16.05 9.03
N GLU A 143 5.79 17.31 8.88
CA GLU A 143 6.51 18.06 9.91
C GLU A 143 5.57 18.66 10.96
N SER A 144 4.36 18.99 10.57
CA SER A 144 3.40 19.63 11.44
C SER A 144 2.04 18.97 11.37
N ILE A 145 1.44 18.76 12.51
CA ILE A 145 0.04 18.41 12.62
C ILE A 145 -0.65 19.48 13.47
N GLU A 146 -1.02 20.59 12.85
CA GLU A 146 -1.78 21.63 13.53
C GLU A 146 -3.18 21.12 13.92
N ASN A 147 -3.77 20.28 13.07
CA ASN A 147 -5.04 19.63 13.33
C ASN A 147 -5.01 18.17 12.84
N ILE A 148 -4.67 17.27 13.76
CA ILE A 148 -4.60 15.82 13.49
C ILE A 148 -5.92 15.30 12.92
N ASP A 149 -7.05 15.75 13.42
CA ASP A 149 -8.36 15.26 13.02
C ASP A 149 -8.73 15.67 11.58
N ALA A 150 -8.41 16.92 11.20
CA ALA A 150 -8.57 17.38 9.82
C ALA A 150 -7.65 16.61 8.86
N LEU A 151 -6.39 16.36 9.25
CA LEU A 151 -5.45 15.58 8.48
C LEU A 151 -5.94 14.14 8.28
N LEU A 152 -6.38 13.49 9.36
CA LEU A 152 -6.93 12.14 9.30
C LEU A 152 -8.20 12.08 8.44
N THR A 153 -9.02 13.13 8.46
CA THR A 153 -10.20 13.21 7.60
C THR A 153 -9.78 13.22 6.12
N LYS A 154 -8.77 14.01 5.74
CA LYS A 154 -8.24 14.04 4.37
C LYS A 154 -7.70 12.67 3.94
N ILE A 155 -6.88 12.03 4.78
CA ILE A 155 -6.30 10.71 4.47
C ILE A 155 -7.39 9.64 4.34
N VAL A 156 -8.38 9.64 5.24
CA VAL A 156 -9.50 8.68 5.19
C VAL A 156 -10.39 8.93 3.96
N THR A 157 -10.58 10.19 3.57
CA THR A 157 -11.31 10.52 2.34
C THR A 157 -10.57 10.01 1.10
N LEU A 158 -9.25 10.23 1.03
CA LEU A 158 -8.41 9.67 -0.03
C LEU A 158 -8.48 8.13 -0.03
N ALA A 159 -8.35 7.48 1.14
CA ALA A 159 -8.42 6.03 1.25
C ALA A 159 -9.78 5.46 0.78
N ASN A 160 -10.88 6.18 1.01
CA ASN A 160 -12.19 5.78 0.52
C ASN A 160 -12.36 5.98 -1.01
N ALA A 161 -11.65 6.93 -1.60
CA ALA A 161 -11.68 7.18 -3.04
C ALA A 161 -10.81 6.19 -3.84
N LEU A 162 -9.87 5.50 -3.18
CA LEU A 162 -9.07 4.46 -3.82
C LEU A 162 -9.95 3.24 -4.15
N PRO A 163 -9.81 2.67 -5.35
CA PRO A 163 -10.53 1.46 -5.69
C PRO A 163 -10.03 0.30 -4.81
N PHE A 164 -10.98 -0.45 -4.28
CA PHE A 164 -10.63 -1.67 -3.55
C PHE A 164 -10.18 -2.75 -4.51
N PHE A 165 -9.20 -3.54 -4.07
CA PHE A 165 -8.66 -4.67 -4.84
C PHE A 165 -9.76 -5.61 -5.40
N VAL A 166 -10.85 -5.79 -4.68
CA VAL A 166 -11.97 -6.66 -5.08
C VAL A 166 -12.72 -6.10 -6.28
N ASP A 167 -12.79 -4.77 -6.43
CA ASP A 167 -13.58 -4.10 -7.46
C ASP A 167 -12.71 -3.59 -8.63
N ALA A 168 -11.38 -3.59 -8.46
CA ALA A 168 -10.46 -2.92 -9.36
C ALA A 168 -9.87 -3.83 -10.45
N TYR A 169 -9.96 -5.17 -10.30
CA TYR A 169 -9.47 -6.10 -11.29
C TYR A 169 -10.60 -6.70 -12.08
N ASP A 170 -10.54 -6.54 -13.40
CA ASP A 170 -11.41 -7.21 -14.33
C ASP A 170 -10.96 -8.66 -14.52
N PHE A 171 -11.63 -9.58 -13.83
CA PHE A 171 -11.41 -11.02 -14.01
C PHE A 171 -12.24 -11.64 -15.12
N SER A 172 -12.91 -10.82 -15.94
CA SER A 172 -13.77 -11.33 -17.03
C SER A 172 -12.98 -12.09 -18.08
N LYS A 173 -11.71 -11.75 -18.27
CA LYS A 173 -10.78 -12.39 -19.21
C LYS A 173 -10.06 -13.62 -18.64
N LEU A 174 -10.20 -13.88 -17.33
CA LEU A 174 -9.57 -15.03 -16.71
C LEU A 174 -10.12 -16.33 -17.32
N PRO A 175 -9.26 -17.23 -17.83
CA PRO A 175 -9.70 -18.51 -18.35
C PRO A 175 -10.59 -19.27 -17.37
N SER A 176 -11.63 -19.92 -17.88
CA SER A 176 -12.64 -20.60 -17.05
C SER A 176 -12.04 -21.63 -16.10
N GLU A 177 -10.94 -22.26 -16.49
CA GLU A 177 -10.22 -23.25 -15.69
C GLU A 177 -9.60 -22.67 -14.41
N PHE A 178 -9.29 -21.35 -14.35
CA PHE A 178 -8.74 -20.68 -13.17
C PHE A 178 -9.79 -19.99 -12.30
N LYS A 179 -11.06 -19.98 -12.70
CA LYS A 179 -12.13 -19.32 -11.93
C LYS A 179 -12.29 -19.86 -10.52
N SER A 180 -11.99 -21.14 -10.30
CA SER A 180 -11.98 -21.77 -8.98
C SER A 180 -10.90 -21.18 -8.06
N LEU A 181 -9.83 -20.61 -8.60
CA LEU A 181 -8.74 -19.97 -7.85
C LEU A 181 -9.06 -18.51 -7.47
N LEU A 182 -10.11 -17.91 -7.98
CA LEU A 182 -10.47 -16.51 -7.77
C LEU A 182 -10.46 -16.08 -6.28
N PRO A 183 -11.02 -16.86 -5.33
CA PRO A 183 -10.94 -16.50 -3.91
C PRO A 183 -9.50 -16.48 -3.37
N LEU A 184 -8.63 -17.35 -3.89
CA LEU A 184 -7.22 -17.40 -3.51
C LEU A 184 -6.45 -16.25 -4.16
N MET A 185 -6.71 -15.95 -5.43
CA MET A 185 -6.13 -14.81 -6.15
C MET A 185 -6.42 -13.50 -5.40
N LYS A 186 -7.68 -13.27 -5.02
CA LYS A 186 -8.09 -12.09 -4.23
C LYS A 186 -7.40 -11.99 -2.87
N LYS A 187 -7.07 -13.13 -2.27
CA LYS A 187 -6.49 -13.18 -0.93
C LYS A 187 -4.96 -13.16 -0.94
N TRP A 188 -4.34 -13.77 -1.94
CA TRP A 188 -2.91 -14.08 -1.97
C TRP A 188 -2.16 -13.50 -3.17
N GLY A 189 -2.85 -13.03 -4.20
CA GLY A 189 -2.29 -12.34 -5.35
C GLY A 189 -1.84 -10.91 -5.02
N LEU A 190 -1.21 -10.71 -3.86
CA LEU A 190 -0.77 -9.41 -3.37
C LEU A 190 0.43 -8.91 -4.16
N SER A 191 0.47 -7.59 -4.39
CA SER A 191 1.54 -6.94 -5.14
C SER A 191 2.73 -6.53 -4.30
N ASP A 192 2.53 -6.40 -2.99
CA ASP A 192 3.55 -5.98 -2.04
C ASP A 192 4.26 -7.20 -1.48
N ASP A 193 5.53 -7.36 -1.84
CA ASP A 193 6.36 -8.50 -1.42
C ASP A 193 6.57 -8.52 0.10
N LEU A 194 6.68 -7.35 0.73
CA LEU A 194 6.86 -7.25 2.17
C LEU A 194 5.58 -7.69 2.90
N GLU A 195 4.42 -7.21 2.47
CA GLU A 195 3.14 -7.64 3.05
C GLU A 195 2.91 -9.14 2.84
N ARG A 196 3.23 -9.65 1.66
CA ARG A 196 3.14 -11.07 1.34
C ARG A 196 4.02 -11.89 2.29
N THR A 197 5.27 -11.47 2.48
CA THR A 197 6.22 -12.12 3.39
C THR A 197 5.73 -12.09 4.84
N GLU A 198 5.30 -10.94 5.36
CA GLU A 198 4.75 -10.83 6.71
C GLU A 198 3.52 -11.73 6.92
N LYS A 199 2.64 -11.75 5.93
CA LYS A 199 1.43 -12.58 5.96
C LYS A 199 1.77 -14.06 5.95
N LEU A 200 2.77 -14.47 5.17
CA LEU A 200 3.27 -15.83 5.14
C LEU A 200 3.94 -16.24 6.45
N GLN A 201 4.68 -15.35 7.10
CA GLN A 201 5.29 -15.62 8.42
C GLN A 201 4.24 -15.88 9.51
N ARG A 202 3.14 -15.11 9.48
CA ARG A 202 2.04 -15.24 10.46
C ARG A 202 1.10 -16.41 10.16
N MET A 203 1.23 -17.03 9.00
CA MET A 203 0.34 -18.12 8.57
C MET A 203 0.70 -19.44 9.23
N SER A 204 -0.31 -20.15 9.75
CA SER A 204 -0.13 -21.50 10.28
C SER A 204 0.29 -22.49 9.19
N LEU A 205 1.07 -23.50 9.56
CA LEU A 205 1.50 -24.56 8.65
C LEU A 205 0.32 -25.25 7.95
N LEU A 206 -0.78 -25.46 8.68
CA LEU A 206 -2.00 -26.04 8.11
C LEU A 206 -2.58 -25.18 6.99
N THR A 207 -2.62 -23.85 7.19
CA THR A 207 -3.11 -22.92 6.17
C THR A 207 -2.18 -22.88 4.97
N LYS A 208 -0.85 -22.90 5.17
CA LYS A 208 0.15 -23.00 4.10
C LYS A 208 -0.09 -24.24 3.23
N LYS A 209 -0.18 -25.42 3.86
CA LYS A 209 -0.46 -26.69 3.17
C LYS A 209 -1.76 -26.63 2.38
N ARG A 210 -2.82 -26.01 2.95
CA ARG A 210 -4.10 -25.87 2.24
C ARG A 210 -3.99 -25.03 0.98
N VAL A 211 -3.29 -23.90 1.03
CA VAL A 211 -3.08 -23.03 -0.16
C VAL A 211 -2.30 -23.79 -1.22
N VAL A 212 -1.20 -24.43 -0.84
CA VAL A 212 -0.39 -25.25 -1.75
C VAL A 212 -1.24 -26.32 -2.42
N ASN A 213 -1.96 -27.12 -1.65
CA ASN A 213 -2.79 -28.21 -2.20
C ASN A 213 -3.87 -27.75 -3.18
N LEU A 214 -4.42 -26.54 -2.97
CA LEU A 214 -5.44 -25.99 -3.85
C LEU A 214 -4.86 -25.42 -5.15
N VAL A 215 -3.64 -24.92 -5.15
CA VAL A 215 -3.04 -24.23 -6.31
C VAL A 215 -2.11 -25.15 -7.11
N MET A 216 -1.38 -26.05 -6.46
CA MET A 216 -0.42 -26.96 -7.13
C MET A 216 -0.97 -27.69 -8.35
N PRO A 217 -2.22 -28.21 -8.36
CA PRO A 217 -2.75 -28.90 -9.55
C PRO A 217 -2.86 -27.99 -10.78
N TYR A 218 -2.82 -26.66 -10.58
CA TYR A 218 -2.93 -25.68 -11.65
C TYR A 218 -1.59 -25.09 -12.07
N MET A 219 -0.49 -25.31 -11.34
CA MET A 219 0.79 -24.62 -11.55
C MET A 219 1.32 -24.76 -12.99
N SER A 220 1.29 -25.96 -13.56
CA SER A 220 1.72 -26.17 -14.96
C SER A 220 0.86 -25.35 -15.94
N LYS A 221 -0.45 -25.35 -15.76
CA LYS A 221 -1.37 -24.58 -16.61
C LYS A 221 -1.19 -23.08 -16.45
N ILE A 222 -0.97 -22.62 -15.21
CA ILE A 222 -0.66 -21.21 -14.91
C ILE A 222 0.60 -20.79 -15.66
N ASN A 223 1.68 -21.56 -15.56
CA ASN A 223 2.94 -21.26 -16.24
C ASN A 223 2.76 -21.23 -17.78
N THR A 224 2.03 -22.17 -18.35
CA THR A 224 1.71 -22.18 -19.78
C THR A 224 0.91 -20.94 -20.18
N TYR A 225 -0.11 -20.58 -19.40
CA TYR A 225 -0.92 -19.40 -19.66
C TYR A 225 -0.10 -18.11 -19.59
N LEU A 226 0.70 -17.93 -18.55
CA LEU A 226 1.56 -16.75 -18.42
C LEU A 226 2.62 -16.67 -19.54
N SER A 227 3.21 -17.80 -19.92
CA SER A 227 4.17 -17.88 -21.02
C SER A 227 3.55 -17.57 -22.38
N SER A 228 2.24 -17.75 -22.56
CA SER A 228 1.56 -17.45 -23.83
C SER A 228 1.57 -15.98 -24.21
N PHE A 229 1.81 -15.07 -23.24
CA PHE A 229 1.89 -13.65 -23.48
C PHE A 229 3.27 -13.23 -24.06
N GLY A 230 4.29 -14.08 -23.98
CA GLY A 230 5.65 -13.77 -24.45
C GLY A 230 6.18 -12.47 -23.85
N ASN A 231 6.54 -11.52 -24.73
CA ASN A 231 7.02 -10.19 -24.31
C ASN A 231 5.90 -9.13 -24.21
N SER A 232 4.65 -9.53 -24.38
CA SER A 232 3.52 -8.61 -24.26
C SER A 232 3.21 -8.30 -22.80
N ALA A 233 2.62 -7.12 -22.55
CA ALA A 233 2.16 -6.77 -21.20
C ALA A 233 1.08 -7.75 -20.72
N LEU A 234 1.26 -8.28 -19.52
CA LEU A 234 0.28 -9.14 -18.88
C LEU A 234 -0.98 -8.35 -18.51
N PRO A 235 -2.18 -8.86 -18.78
CA PRO A 235 -3.39 -8.28 -18.24
C PRO A 235 -3.47 -8.47 -16.72
N ASP A 236 -4.27 -7.64 -16.04
CA ASP A 236 -4.34 -7.58 -14.58
C ASP A 236 -4.64 -8.94 -13.93
N ASP A 237 -5.55 -9.71 -14.49
CA ASP A 237 -5.90 -11.04 -14.02
C ASP A 237 -4.76 -12.05 -14.14
N ALA A 238 -3.96 -11.97 -15.22
CA ALA A 238 -2.76 -12.78 -15.40
C ALA A 238 -1.67 -12.40 -14.38
N ILE A 239 -1.48 -11.10 -14.12
CA ILE A 239 -0.54 -10.62 -13.11
C ILE A 239 -0.90 -11.18 -11.74
N ILE A 240 -2.17 -11.13 -11.35
CA ILE A 240 -2.61 -11.61 -10.03
C ILE A 240 -2.49 -13.13 -9.93
N LEU A 241 -2.77 -13.83 -11.01
CA LEU A 241 -2.60 -15.28 -11.07
C LEU A 241 -1.11 -15.65 -10.92
N GLY A 242 -0.22 -14.92 -11.58
CA GLY A 242 1.23 -15.06 -11.43
C GLY A 242 1.70 -14.87 -9.99
N ARG A 243 1.23 -13.81 -9.33
CA ARG A 243 1.53 -13.55 -7.90
C ARG A 243 1.01 -14.63 -6.96
N LEU A 244 -0.14 -15.24 -7.28
CA LEU A 244 -0.61 -16.39 -6.52
C LEU A 244 0.35 -17.58 -6.68
N ALA A 245 0.84 -17.83 -7.90
CA ALA A 245 1.84 -18.86 -8.16
C ALA A 245 3.16 -18.61 -7.42
N GLU A 246 3.65 -17.35 -7.41
CA GLU A 246 4.82 -16.94 -6.61
C GLU A 246 4.60 -17.21 -5.12
N THR A 247 3.44 -16.84 -4.57
CA THR A 247 3.07 -17.10 -3.18
C THR A 247 3.20 -18.59 -2.83
N VAL A 248 2.74 -19.48 -3.72
CA VAL A 248 2.87 -20.94 -3.52
C VAL A 248 4.31 -21.36 -3.55
N SER A 249 5.11 -20.86 -4.49
CA SER A 249 6.56 -21.15 -4.58
C SER A 249 7.30 -20.71 -3.31
N GLU A 250 6.98 -19.54 -2.75
CA GLU A 250 7.55 -19.07 -1.50
C GLU A 250 7.16 -19.95 -0.29
N ILE A 251 5.90 -20.40 -0.25
CA ILE A 251 5.45 -21.35 0.81
C ILE A 251 6.25 -22.63 0.74
N LEU A 252 6.44 -23.20 -0.44
CA LEU A 252 7.22 -24.43 -0.64
C LEU A 252 8.66 -24.22 -0.22
N ALA A 253 9.30 -23.14 -0.66
CA ALA A 253 10.69 -22.83 -0.31
C ALA A 253 10.92 -22.71 1.22
N VAL A 254 9.92 -22.23 1.97
CA VAL A 254 10.00 -22.12 3.44
C VAL A 254 9.69 -23.45 4.14
N THR A 255 8.82 -24.28 3.56
CA THR A 255 8.39 -25.54 4.18
C THR A 255 9.35 -26.70 3.89
N GLU A 256 10.16 -26.62 2.82
CA GLU A 256 11.12 -27.64 2.40
C GLU A 256 12.53 -27.42 2.95
N ARG A 257 12.80 -26.32 3.66
CA ARG A 257 14.09 -26.17 4.34
C ARG A 257 14.16 -27.11 5.53
N PRO A 258 15.06 -28.12 5.53
CA PRO A 258 15.28 -28.94 6.72
C PRO A 258 15.83 -28.01 7.83
N HIS A 259 15.29 -28.16 9.03
CA HIS A 259 15.80 -27.51 10.24
C HIS A 259 17.12 -28.13 10.67
#